data_1d9c17370b601c60003549fbd5610185
#
_entry.id   1d9c17370b601c60003549fbd5610185
#
_cell.length_a   1.000
_cell.length_b   1.000
_cell.length_c   1.000
_cell.angle_alpha   90.00
_cell.angle_beta   90.00
_cell.angle_gamma   90.00
#
_symmetry.space_group_name_H-M   'P 1'
#
loop_
_entity.id
_entity.type
_entity.pdbx_description
1 polymer ?
#
loop_
_entity_poly.entity_id
_entity_poly.type
_entity_poly.pdbx_seq_one_letter_code
_entity_poly.pdbx_strand_id
1 'polypeptide(L)'
;MHVDDCEVCGDPRELKKFKQSLEREFGSVKEQSWNFRHCGIEYKQSKDLTRLQHSQCEFINAMKFYPLGRERGKQVASPLNAQEATGFRSVLGGLQWASHTRADNVAECSRLQGKRANPIVQDMKDANVLLRKCKDTAKC
;
A
#
# COMPACT_ATOMS: atom_id res chain seq x y z
N MET A 1 9.38 -1.07 -8.72
CA MET A 1 10.16 0.14 -9.02
C MET A 1 9.84 0.48 -10.46
N HIS A 2 9.18 1.60 -10.69
CA HIS A 2 9.01 2.11 -12.05
C HIS A 2 10.34 2.76 -12.44
N VAL A 3 10.92 2.30 -13.55
CA VAL A 3 12.24 2.74 -14.01
C VAL A 3 12.17 4.17 -14.57
N ASP A 4 10.96 4.63 -14.92
CA ASP A 4 10.71 5.84 -15.71
C ASP A 4 10.16 7.01 -14.87
N ASP A 5 9.73 6.74 -13.60
CA ASP A 5 9.16 7.75 -12.73
C ASP A 5 10.12 8.09 -11.59
N CYS A 6 10.38 9.38 -11.36
CA CYS A 6 11.14 9.82 -10.21
C CYS A 6 10.39 10.89 -9.42
N GLU A 7 10.46 10.77 -8.10
CA GLU A 7 9.97 11.78 -7.16
C GLU A 7 11.15 12.60 -6.67
N VAL A 8 11.07 13.92 -6.79
CA VAL A 8 12.14 14.84 -6.40
C VAL A 8 11.58 15.97 -5.55
N CYS A 9 12.34 16.39 -4.56
CA CYS A 9 12.05 17.57 -3.76
C CYS A 9 13.31 18.40 -3.55
N GLY A 10 13.18 19.72 -3.43
CA GLY A 10 14.32 20.61 -3.25
C GLY A 10 13.99 22.06 -3.53
N ASP A 11 15.04 22.89 -3.61
CA ASP A 11 14.90 24.30 -4.00
C ASP A 11 14.32 24.40 -5.43
N PRO A 12 13.32 25.25 -5.66
CA PRO A 12 12.69 25.39 -6.97
C PRO A 12 13.65 25.67 -8.13
N ARG A 13 14.73 26.39 -7.86
CA ARG A 13 15.77 26.69 -8.88
C ARG A 13 16.56 25.45 -9.26
N GLU A 14 16.88 24.60 -8.28
CA GLU A 14 17.58 23.35 -8.52
C GLU A 14 16.68 22.31 -9.20
N LEU A 15 15.40 22.24 -8.82
CA LEU A 15 14.42 21.39 -9.50
C LEU A 15 14.25 21.77 -10.97
N LYS A 16 14.24 23.07 -11.28
CA LYS A 16 14.19 23.54 -12.68
C LYS A 16 15.44 23.13 -13.48
N LYS A 17 16.64 23.25 -12.89
CA LYS A 17 17.89 22.81 -13.55
C LYS A 17 17.87 21.28 -13.78
N PHE A 18 17.43 20.54 -12.77
CA PHE A 18 17.32 19.08 -12.88
C PHE A 18 16.38 18.68 -14.02
N LYS A 19 15.18 19.28 -14.07
CA LYS A 19 14.24 19.06 -15.16
C LYS A 19 14.85 19.36 -16.53
N GLN A 20 15.50 20.50 -16.68
CA GLN A 20 16.17 20.87 -17.94
C GLN A 20 17.25 19.86 -18.35
N SER A 21 17.97 19.30 -17.38
CA SER A 21 18.96 18.26 -17.66
C SER A 21 18.29 16.97 -18.14
N LEU A 22 17.20 16.55 -17.52
CA LEU A 22 16.43 15.39 -17.97
C LEU A 22 15.86 15.61 -19.39
N GLU A 23 15.30 16.78 -19.66
CA GLU A 23 14.74 17.09 -20.98
C GLU A 23 15.79 17.10 -22.08
N ARG A 24 17.05 17.46 -21.75
CA ARG A 24 18.18 17.43 -22.69
C ARG A 24 18.59 16.01 -23.05
N GLU A 25 18.58 15.10 -22.06
CA GLU A 25 19.04 13.71 -22.24
C GLU A 25 17.95 12.79 -22.79
N PHE A 26 16.71 12.97 -22.34
CA PHE A 26 15.61 12.04 -22.59
C PHE A 26 14.46 12.64 -23.41
N GLY A 27 14.52 13.93 -23.75
CA GLY A 27 13.44 14.62 -24.43
C GLY A 27 12.38 15.15 -23.46
N SER A 28 11.17 15.37 -23.94
CA SER A 28 10.08 15.98 -23.16
C SER A 28 9.71 15.15 -21.92
N VAL A 29 9.75 15.76 -20.74
CA VAL A 29 9.46 15.16 -19.44
C VAL A 29 8.10 15.64 -18.93
N LYS A 30 7.22 14.69 -18.56
CA LYS A 30 5.93 15.00 -17.93
C LYS A 30 6.15 15.28 -16.44
N GLU A 31 5.71 16.45 -16.00
CA GLU A 31 5.80 16.88 -14.59
C GLU A 31 4.42 16.90 -13.93
N GLN A 32 4.37 16.48 -12.68
CA GLN A 32 3.21 16.65 -11.80
C GLN A 32 3.67 17.25 -10.47
N SER A 33 2.94 18.21 -9.94
CA SER A 33 3.25 18.87 -8.67
C SER A 33 1.99 19.11 -7.84
N TRP A 34 2.13 19.35 -6.54
CA TRP A 34 1.10 19.65 -5.55
C TRP A 34 0.22 18.46 -5.17
N ASN A 35 -0.60 17.97 -6.10
CA ASN A 35 -1.46 16.82 -5.94
C ASN A 35 -1.17 15.85 -7.07
N PHE A 36 -0.53 14.75 -6.74
CA PHE A 36 -0.19 13.73 -7.72
C PHE A 36 -0.25 12.33 -7.09
N ARG A 37 -0.24 11.33 -7.95
CA ARG A 37 -0.18 9.93 -7.56
C ARG A 37 1.08 9.30 -8.14
N HIS A 38 1.86 8.70 -7.25
CA HIS A 38 3.07 7.97 -7.63
C HIS A 38 3.05 6.58 -6.98
N CYS A 39 3.25 5.53 -7.77
CA CYS A 39 3.23 4.13 -7.32
C CYS A 39 2.01 3.76 -6.46
N GLY A 40 0.84 4.33 -6.74
CA GLY A 40 -0.40 4.05 -5.98
C GLY A 40 -0.52 4.77 -4.65
N ILE A 41 0.39 5.69 -4.34
CA ILE A 41 0.34 6.60 -3.20
C ILE A 41 -0.13 7.97 -3.70
N GLU A 42 -1.14 8.53 -3.05
CA GLU A 42 -1.62 9.88 -3.30
C GLU A 42 -0.79 10.86 -2.46
N TYR A 43 -0.23 11.88 -3.11
CA TYR A 43 0.54 12.95 -2.49
C TYR A 43 -0.24 14.26 -2.56
N LYS A 44 -0.34 14.96 -1.44
CA LYS A 44 -0.97 16.29 -1.34
C LYS A 44 -0.04 17.23 -0.62
N GLN A 45 0.41 18.28 -1.29
CA GLN A 45 1.26 19.30 -0.72
C GLN A 45 0.45 20.54 -0.37
N SER A 46 0.68 21.12 0.83
CA SER A 46 0.05 22.38 1.22
C SER A 46 0.61 23.54 0.38
N LYS A 47 -0.23 24.57 0.17
CA LYS A 47 0.16 25.75 -0.64
C LYS A 47 1.35 26.51 -0.09
N ASP A 48 1.56 26.47 1.24
CA ASP A 48 2.68 27.08 1.95
C ASP A 48 3.96 26.22 1.96
N LEU A 49 3.93 25.06 1.30
CA LEU A 49 5.03 24.08 1.21
C LEU A 49 5.50 23.50 2.56
N THR A 50 4.74 23.71 3.64
CA THR A 50 5.14 23.25 4.98
C THR A 50 4.71 21.84 5.29
N ARG A 51 3.74 21.28 4.54
CA ARG A 51 3.17 19.96 4.78
C ARG A 51 3.09 19.15 3.50
N LEU A 52 3.54 17.92 3.58
CA LEU A 52 3.30 16.89 2.57
C LEU A 52 2.49 15.77 3.22
N GLN A 53 1.29 15.54 2.72
CA GLN A 53 0.44 14.42 3.10
C GLN A 53 0.52 13.35 2.03
N HIS A 54 0.67 12.11 2.45
CA HIS A 54 0.59 10.95 1.57
C HIS A 54 -0.42 9.94 2.12
N SER A 55 -1.15 9.29 1.22
CA SER A 55 -2.18 8.30 1.57
C SER A 55 -2.26 7.19 0.53
N GLN A 56 -2.83 6.06 0.93
CA GLN A 56 -3.17 4.95 0.04
C GLN A 56 -4.66 4.59 0.19
N CYS A 57 -5.48 5.59 0.40
CA CYS A 57 -6.88 5.44 0.75
C CYS A 57 -7.66 4.70 -0.33
N GLU A 58 -7.49 5.07 -1.59
CA GLU A 58 -8.14 4.40 -2.72
C GLU A 58 -7.69 2.94 -2.84
N PHE A 59 -6.38 2.68 -2.70
CA PHE A 59 -5.83 1.34 -2.73
C PHE A 59 -6.42 0.47 -1.61
N ILE A 60 -6.42 0.96 -0.36
CA ILE A 60 -6.96 0.23 0.80
C ILE A 60 -8.45 -0.06 0.60
N ASN A 61 -9.22 0.91 0.11
CA ASN A 61 -10.65 0.73 -0.14
C ASN A 61 -10.93 -0.27 -1.27
N ALA A 62 -10.09 -0.35 -2.27
CA ALA A 62 -10.20 -1.30 -3.38
C ALA A 62 -9.82 -2.74 -2.98
N MET A 63 -9.03 -2.96 -1.92
CA MET A 63 -8.68 -4.29 -1.44
C MET A 63 -9.92 -5.10 -1.09
N LYS A 64 -9.91 -6.39 -1.40
CA LYS A 64 -11.03 -7.31 -1.11
C LYS A 64 -10.68 -8.23 0.05
N PHE A 65 -11.68 -8.49 0.90
CA PHE A 65 -11.59 -9.54 1.90
C PHE A 65 -11.54 -10.91 1.21
N TYR A 66 -10.79 -11.84 1.80
CA TYR A 66 -10.90 -13.22 1.35
C TYR A 66 -12.17 -13.85 1.93
N PRO A 67 -13.08 -14.37 1.10
CA PRO A 67 -14.32 -14.95 1.56
C PRO A 67 -14.07 -16.34 2.19
N LEU A 68 -14.20 -16.45 3.50
CA LEU A 68 -14.28 -17.74 4.19
C LEU A 68 -15.75 -18.10 4.36
N GLY A 69 -16.14 -19.27 3.83
CA GLY A 69 -17.48 -19.82 4.07
C GLY A 69 -17.73 -20.04 5.57
N ARG A 70 -19.01 -19.95 5.99
CA ARG A 70 -19.41 -20.02 7.41
C ARG A 70 -18.84 -21.25 8.12
N GLU A 71 -18.97 -22.44 7.51
CA GLU A 71 -18.48 -23.69 8.11
C GLU A 71 -16.95 -23.77 8.11
N ARG A 72 -16.31 -23.32 7.03
CA ARG A 72 -14.86 -23.25 6.95
C ARG A 72 -14.27 -22.30 8.01
N GLY A 73 -14.93 -21.17 8.23
CA GLY A 73 -14.54 -20.19 9.24
C GLY A 73 -14.63 -20.70 10.70
N LYS A 74 -15.34 -21.79 10.97
CA LYS A 74 -15.35 -22.45 12.30
C LYS A 74 -14.12 -23.33 12.54
N GLN A 75 -13.45 -23.78 11.49
CA GLN A 75 -12.29 -24.68 11.54
C GLN A 75 -10.98 -23.91 11.79
N VAL A 76 -10.95 -23.10 12.83
CA VAL A 76 -9.89 -22.08 13.07
C VAL A 76 -8.46 -22.62 13.09
N ALA A 77 -8.26 -23.86 13.61
CA ALA A 77 -6.96 -24.51 13.70
C ALA A 77 -6.56 -25.29 12.44
N SER A 78 -7.47 -25.41 11.45
CA SER A 78 -7.19 -26.17 10.23
C SER A 78 -6.22 -25.40 9.32
N PRO A 79 -5.26 -26.09 8.69
CA PRO A 79 -4.40 -25.50 7.67
C PRO A 79 -5.23 -24.94 6.51
N LEU A 80 -4.76 -23.85 5.91
CA LEU A 80 -5.35 -23.34 4.66
C LEU A 80 -5.01 -24.29 3.50
N ASN A 81 -5.99 -24.52 2.62
CA ASN A 81 -5.72 -25.20 1.37
C ASN A 81 -4.92 -24.31 0.40
N ALA A 82 -4.46 -24.84 -0.73
CA ALA A 82 -3.59 -24.11 -1.66
C ALA A 82 -4.21 -22.80 -2.18
N GLN A 83 -5.51 -22.82 -2.48
CA GLN A 83 -6.24 -21.63 -2.95
C GLN A 83 -6.38 -20.58 -1.85
N GLU A 84 -6.77 -21.01 -0.64
CA GLU A 84 -6.89 -20.16 0.53
C GLU A 84 -5.51 -19.55 0.92
N ALA A 85 -4.44 -20.35 0.88
CA ALA A 85 -3.09 -19.88 1.15
C ALA A 85 -2.62 -18.84 0.13
N THR A 86 -3.00 -18.98 -1.14
CA THR A 86 -2.76 -17.97 -2.18
C THR A 86 -3.53 -16.69 -1.89
N GLY A 87 -4.81 -16.79 -1.52
CA GLY A 87 -5.61 -15.65 -1.10
C GLY A 87 -5.04 -14.95 0.13
N PHE A 88 -4.58 -15.71 1.12
CA PHE A 88 -3.91 -15.18 2.31
C PHE A 88 -2.67 -14.35 1.95
N ARG A 89 -1.79 -14.91 1.08
CA ARG A 89 -0.61 -14.18 0.60
C ARG A 89 -0.96 -12.90 -0.15
N SER A 90 -2.05 -12.93 -0.94
CA SER A 90 -2.54 -11.74 -1.66
C SER A 90 -3.02 -10.65 -0.71
N VAL A 91 -3.84 -10.98 0.30
CA VAL A 91 -4.29 -10.02 1.32
C VAL A 91 -3.10 -9.45 2.09
N LEU A 92 -2.16 -10.30 2.51
CA LEU A 92 -0.96 -9.86 3.23
C LEU A 92 -0.06 -8.96 2.39
N GLY A 93 0.11 -9.25 1.09
CA GLY A 93 0.88 -8.39 0.19
C GLY A 93 0.28 -6.98 0.09
N GLY A 94 -1.06 -6.89 -0.01
CA GLY A 94 -1.77 -5.62 0.01
C GLY A 94 -1.63 -4.87 1.35
N LEU A 95 -1.74 -5.57 2.48
CA LEU A 95 -1.55 -4.99 3.81
C LEU A 95 -0.12 -4.50 4.03
N GLN A 96 0.87 -5.24 3.54
CA GLN A 96 2.27 -4.84 3.59
C GLN A 96 2.51 -3.57 2.76
N TRP A 97 1.90 -3.49 1.58
CA TRP A 97 1.97 -2.28 0.75
C TRP A 97 1.29 -1.08 1.44
N ALA A 98 0.13 -1.30 2.04
CA ALA A 98 -0.56 -0.27 2.82
C ALA A 98 0.25 0.23 4.03
N SER A 99 1.15 -0.58 4.57
CA SER A 99 2.00 -0.21 5.72
C SER A 99 2.98 0.94 5.41
N HIS A 100 3.21 1.29 4.15
CA HIS A 100 4.01 2.48 3.77
C HIS A 100 3.36 3.79 4.24
N THR A 101 2.03 3.82 4.32
CA THR A 101 1.28 5.00 4.80
C THR A 101 0.54 4.74 6.12
N ARG A 102 0.55 3.49 6.60
CA ARG A 102 -0.18 3.01 7.78
C ARG A 102 0.77 2.31 8.75
N ALA A 103 1.59 3.11 9.44
CA ALA A 103 2.54 2.62 10.44
C ALA A 103 1.87 1.83 11.59
N ASP A 104 0.60 2.14 11.89
CA ASP A 104 -0.20 1.44 12.90
C ASP A 104 -0.50 -0.03 12.56
N ASN A 105 -0.30 -0.45 11.31
CA ASN A 105 -0.52 -1.83 10.85
C ASN A 105 0.75 -2.67 10.79
N VAL A 106 1.92 -2.06 10.88
CA VAL A 106 3.22 -2.72 10.62
C VAL A 106 3.43 -3.93 11.54
N ALA A 107 3.19 -3.77 12.84
CA ALA A 107 3.42 -4.85 13.81
C ALA A 107 2.53 -6.07 13.54
N GLU A 108 1.23 -5.85 13.32
CA GLU A 108 0.29 -6.94 13.08
C GLU A 108 0.50 -7.58 11.70
N CYS A 109 0.80 -6.78 10.69
CA CYS A 109 1.17 -7.27 9.36
C CYS A 109 2.43 -8.14 9.43
N SER A 110 3.45 -7.73 10.17
CA SER A 110 4.70 -8.49 10.37
C SER A 110 4.42 -9.82 11.09
N ARG A 111 3.59 -9.82 12.14
CA ARG A 111 3.18 -11.03 12.84
C ARG A 111 2.53 -12.04 11.88
N LEU A 112 1.62 -11.59 11.03
CA LEU A 112 0.94 -12.42 10.04
C LEU A 112 1.89 -12.90 8.94
N GLN A 113 2.87 -12.09 8.54
CA GLN A 113 3.91 -12.48 7.58
C GLN A 113 4.73 -13.68 8.08
N GLY A 114 4.98 -13.78 9.38
CA GLY A 114 5.63 -14.93 9.99
C GLY A 114 4.85 -16.26 9.84
N LYS A 115 3.54 -16.19 9.52
CA LYS A 115 2.66 -17.37 9.33
C LYS A 115 2.59 -17.86 7.87
N ARG A 116 3.25 -17.18 6.93
CA ARG A 116 3.13 -17.46 5.47
C ARG A 116 3.45 -18.88 5.05
N ALA A 117 4.34 -19.56 5.76
CA ALA A 117 4.77 -20.91 5.41
C ALA A 117 3.66 -21.94 5.63
N ASN A 118 2.98 -21.87 6.79
CA ASN A 118 1.95 -22.82 7.20
C ASN A 118 0.76 -22.08 7.83
N PRO A 119 0.01 -21.30 7.04
CA PRO A 119 -1.10 -20.52 7.57
C PRO A 119 -2.30 -21.40 7.88
N ILE A 120 -3.03 -21.03 8.94
CA ILE A 120 -4.28 -21.65 9.35
C ILE A 120 -5.48 -20.72 9.12
N VAL A 121 -6.69 -21.22 9.23
CA VAL A 121 -7.93 -20.46 9.05
C VAL A 121 -7.99 -19.24 9.97
N GLN A 122 -7.48 -19.34 11.20
CA GLN A 122 -7.43 -18.19 12.11
C GLN A 122 -6.55 -17.05 11.54
N ASP A 123 -5.41 -17.37 10.94
CA ASP A 123 -4.52 -16.35 10.35
C ASP A 123 -5.21 -15.58 9.21
N MET A 124 -6.01 -16.26 8.39
CA MET A 124 -6.84 -15.61 7.35
C MET A 124 -7.89 -14.68 7.95
N LYS A 125 -8.56 -15.12 9.05
CA LYS A 125 -9.52 -14.27 9.76
C LYS A 125 -8.86 -13.03 10.33
N ASP A 126 -7.69 -13.20 10.94
CA ASP A 126 -6.89 -12.07 11.48
C ASP A 126 -6.48 -11.09 10.37
N ALA A 127 -6.06 -11.60 9.21
CA ALA A 127 -5.75 -10.75 8.06
C ALA A 127 -6.97 -9.94 7.56
N ASN A 128 -8.14 -10.58 7.50
CA ASN A 128 -9.38 -9.90 7.15
C ASN A 128 -9.79 -8.85 8.21
N VAL A 129 -9.58 -9.14 9.50
CA VAL A 129 -9.82 -8.17 10.60
C VAL A 129 -8.89 -6.96 10.46
N LEU A 130 -7.60 -7.20 10.20
CA LEU A 130 -6.64 -6.13 9.99
C LEU A 130 -7.03 -5.27 8.77
N LEU A 131 -7.41 -5.88 7.66
CA LEU A 131 -7.88 -5.16 6.48
C LEU A 131 -9.13 -4.33 6.78
N ARG A 132 -10.08 -4.84 7.57
CA ARG A 132 -11.26 -4.08 8.01
C ARG A 132 -10.84 -2.84 8.80
N LYS A 133 -9.96 -3.02 9.81
CA LYS A 133 -9.41 -1.91 10.59
C LYS A 133 -8.78 -0.84 9.69
N CYS A 134 -8.01 -1.27 8.67
CA CYS A 134 -7.41 -0.34 7.70
C CYS A 134 -8.48 0.46 6.94
N LYS A 135 -9.55 -0.21 6.47
CA LYS A 135 -10.65 0.44 5.74
C LYS A 135 -11.44 1.40 6.62
N ASP A 136 -11.79 1.00 7.82
CA ASP A 136 -12.60 1.79 8.76
C ASP A 136 -11.90 3.10 9.18
N THR A 137 -10.58 3.09 9.16
CA THR A 137 -9.74 4.23 9.54
C THR A 137 -9.08 4.94 8.36
N ALA A 138 -9.27 4.47 7.12
CA ALA A 138 -8.82 5.13 5.91
C ALA A 138 -9.72 6.35 5.64
N LYS A 139 -9.25 7.53 6.05
CA LYS A 139 -9.90 8.81 5.74
C LYS A 139 -9.26 9.38 4.49
N CYS A 140 -10.05 9.52 3.44
CA CYS A 140 -9.63 10.17 2.19
C CYS A 140 -9.88 11.68 2.25
#